data_2aa4901b232c845453982e53a57aaa9c
#
_entry.id   2aa4901b232c845453982e53a57aaa9c
#
_cell.length_a   1.000
_cell.length_b   1.000
_cell.length_c   1.000
_cell.angle_alpha   90.00
_cell.angle_beta   90.00
_cell.angle_gamma   90.00
#
_symmetry.space_group_name_H-M   'P 1'
#
loop_
_entity.id
_entity.type
_entity.pdbx_description
1 polymer ?
#
loop_
_entity_poly.entity_id
_entity_poly.type
_entity_poly.pdbx_seq_one_letter_code
_entity_poly.pdbx_strand_id
1 'polypeptide(L)'
;MKPSATLTNIQVDALRVQFDQLHELASLARAKGLDPSLEPECNVARDVAERVEKSVGPPGVAQRIRELSSMIPREEVAIKIAEEIAVARFSSEGESAAEQAIRTAAAILDEGITAAPLQGINTVRVKNNPDKTKYLALYFAGPIRSAGGTEMGLTVVVADYVRQIVGLDRYKGTD
;
A
#
# COMPACT_ATOMS: atom_id res chain seq x y z
N MET A 1 0.88 -27.31 -23.37
CA MET A 1 0.53 -26.12 -22.61
C MET A 1 -0.64 -25.44 -23.30
N LYS A 2 -1.85 -25.41 -22.68
CA LYS A 2 -2.98 -24.63 -23.24
C LYS A 2 -2.68 -23.15 -23.01
N PRO A 3 -2.88 -22.26 -23.99
CA PRO A 3 -2.74 -20.84 -23.77
C PRO A 3 -3.75 -20.41 -22.71
N SER A 4 -3.28 -19.65 -21.72
CA SER A 4 -4.13 -18.96 -20.76
C SER A 4 -5.08 -18.05 -21.54
N ALA A 5 -6.38 -18.27 -21.42
CA ALA A 5 -7.37 -17.43 -22.08
C ALA A 5 -7.31 -16.04 -21.45
N THR A 6 -6.75 -15.08 -22.16
CA THR A 6 -6.86 -13.68 -21.79
C THR A 6 -8.35 -13.30 -21.88
N LEU A 7 -8.93 -12.85 -20.78
CA LEU A 7 -10.31 -12.37 -20.75
C LEU A 7 -10.47 -11.25 -21.78
N THR A 8 -11.43 -11.37 -22.66
CA THR A 8 -11.75 -10.33 -23.62
C THR A 8 -12.49 -9.19 -22.90
N ASN A 9 -12.45 -7.96 -23.43
CA ASN A 9 -13.18 -6.82 -22.87
C ASN A 9 -14.67 -7.13 -22.68
N ILE A 10 -15.27 -7.92 -23.59
CA ILE A 10 -16.67 -8.38 -23.51
C ILE A 10 -16.92 -9.23 -22.26
N GLN A 11 -15.99 -10.12 -21.92
CA GLN A 11 -16.11 -10.97 -20.73
C GLN A 11 -15.95 -10.14 -19.44
N VAL A 12 -15.07 -9.15 -19.45
CA VAL A 12 -14.89 -8.21 -18.32
C VAL A 12 -16.14 -7.36 -18.13
N ASP A 13 -16.75 -6.86 -19.20
CA ASP A 13 -17.97 -6.05 -19.12
C ASP A 13 -19.17 -6.89 -18.66
N ALA A 14 -19.29 -8.13 -19.11
CA ALA A 14 -20.30 -9.07 -18.62
C ALA A 14 -20.16 -9.36 -17.12
N LEU A 15 -18.94 -9.51 -16.62
CA LEU A 15 -18.68 -9.68 -15.20
C LEU A 15 -19.06 -8.43 -14.40
N ARG A 16 -18.77 -7.24 -14.91
CA ARG A 16 -19.18 -5.97 -14.25
C ARG A 16 -20.67 -5.89 -14.07
N VAL A 17 -21.45 -6.20 -15.11
CA VAL A 17 -22.92 -6.22 -15.02
C VAL A 17 -23.39 -7.18 -13.94
N GLN A 18 -22.78 -8.36 -13.80
CA GLN A 18 -23.11 -9.32 -12.73
C GLN A 18 -22.77 -8.77 -11.33
N PHE A 19 -21.62 -8.11 -11.18
CA PHE A 19 -21.25 -7.47 -9.91
C PHE A 19 -22.23 -6.35 -9.54
N ASP A 20 -22.63 -5.51 -10.49
CA ASP A 20 -23.60 -4.44 -10.24
C ASP A 20 -24.95 -5.01 -9.78
N GLN A 21 -25.42 -6.11 -10.39
CA GLN A 21 -26.64 -6.80 -9.98
C GLN A 21 -26.53 -7.39 -8.56
N LEU A 22 -25.39 -7.98 -8.21
CA LEU A 22 -25.15 -8.51 -6.86
C LEU A 22 -25.10 -7.38 -5.82
N HIS A 23 -24.52 -6.24 -6.16
CA HIS A 23 -24.46 -5.06 -5.31
C HIS A 23 -25.86 -4.49 -5.06
N GLU A 24 -26.69 -4.42 -6.09
CA GLU A 24 -28.10 -3.99 -5.97
C GLU A 24 -28.88 -4.94 -5.07
N LEU A 25 -28.72 -6.26 -5.25
CA LEU A 25 -29.37 -7.28 -4.42
C LEU A 25 -28.93 -7.17 -2.94
N ALA A 26 -27.63 -6.99 -2.69
CA ALA A 26 -27.11 -6.79 -1.35
C ALA A 26 -27.68 -5.53 -0.68
N SER A 27 -27.82 -4.43 -1.45
CA SER A 27 -28.42 -3.18 -0.97
C SER A 27 -29.88 -3.36 -0.58
N LEU A 28 -30.66 -4.08 -1.40
CA LEU A 28 -32.06 -4.42 -1.09
C LEU A 28 -32.19 -5.33 0.14
N ALA A 29 -31.30 -6.30 0.30
CA ALA A 29 -31.29 -7.19 1.47
C ALA A 29 -30.98 -6.39 2.75
N ARG A 30 -30.00 -5.48 2.70
CA ARG A 30 -29.63 -4.63 3.83
C ARG A 30 -30.74 -3.67 4.21
N ALA A 31 -31.48 -3.12 3.24
CA ALA A 31 -32.66 -2.28 3.49
C ALA A 31 -33.78 -3.04 4.25
N LYS A 32 -33.78 -4.37 4.18
CA LYS A 32 -34.72 -5.25 4.93
C LYS A 32 -34.16 -5.72 6.28
N GLY A 33 -33.04 -5.16 6.74
CA GLY A 33 -32.42 -5.55 8.02
C GLY A 33 -31.58 -6.82 7.97
N LEU A 34 -31.33 -7.39 6.78
CA LEU A 34 -30.32 -8.42 6.59
C LEU A 34 -28.94 -7.78 6.58
N ASP A 35 -27.88 -8.57 6.84
CA ASP A 35 -26.50 -8.08 6.96
C ASP A 35 -25.54 -8.63 5.88
N PRO A 36 -25.80 -8.40 4.59
CA PRO A 36 -24.82 -8.62 3.55
C PRO A 36 -23.85 -7.44 3.48
N SER A 37 -22.57 -7.70 3.25
CA SER A 37 -21.62 -6.63 2.94
C SER A 37 -22.01 -5.94 1.62
N LEU A 38 -22.04 -4.60 1.61
CA LEU A 38 -22.26 -3.82 0.38
C LEU A 38 -20.97 -3.63 -0.41
N GLU A 39 -19.83 -3.71 0.30
CA GLU A 39 -18.51 -3.57 -0.30
C GLU A 39 -17.84 -4.94 -0.40
N PRO A 40 -17.27 -5.29 -1.55
CA PRO A 40 -16.48 -6.50 -1.66
C PRO A 40 -15.24 -6.39 -0.75
N GLU A 41 -14.76 -7.50 -0.23
CA GLU A 41 -13.52 -7.57 0.57
C GLU A 41 -12.31 -7.01 -0.18
N CYS A 42 -12.35 -7.09 -1.51
CA CYS A 42 -11.34 -6.53 -2.39
C CYS A 42 -11.94 -5.43 -3.26
N ASN A 43 -11.44 -4.21 -3.11
CA ASN A 43 -11.83 -3.12 -3.99
C ASN A 43 -11.43 -3.42 -5.44
N VAL A 44 -12.38 -3.32 -6.36
CA VAL A 44 -12.10 -3.47 -7.80
C VAL A 44 -11.18 -2.34 -8.24
N ALA A 45 -10.02 -2.70 -8.78
CA ALA A 45 -9.04 -1.77 -9.32
C ALA A 45 -8.79 -2.06 -10.81
N ARG A 46 -8.62 -1.03 -11.62
CA ARG A 46 -8.36 -1.15 -13.07
C ARG A 46 -6.92 -1.49 -13.38
N ASP A 47 -6.01 -1.05 -12.53
CA ASP A 47 -4.58 -1.25 -12.65
C ASP A 47 -3.90 -1.30 -11.26
N VAL A 48 -2.59 -1.54 -11.25
CA VAL A 48 -1.78 -1.60 -10.02
C VAL A 48 -1.83 -0.26 -9.28
N ALA A 49 -1.79 0.87 -9.97
CA ALA A 49 -1.79 2.19 -9.35
C ALA A 49 -3.09 2.45 -8.56
N GLU A 50 -4.23 2.13 -9.17
CA GLU A 50 -5.53 2.25 -8.50
C GLU A 50 -5.65 1.25 -7.34
N ARG A 51 -5.09 0.04 -7.47
CA ARG A 51 -5.06 -0.94 -6.39
C ARG A 51 -4.25 -0.43 -5.19
N VAL A 52 -3.07 0.14 -5.44
CA VAL A 52 -2.23 0.73 -4.40
C VAL A 52 -2.98 1.87 -3.68
N GLU A 53 -3.60 2.78 -4.44
CA GLU A 53 -4.36 3.89 -3.85
C GLU A 53 -5.52 3.39 -2.98
N LYS A 54 -6.32 2.44 -3.46
CA LYS A 54 -7.48 1.91 -2.73
C LYS A 54 -7.09 1.07 -1.52
N SER A 55 -5.92 0.45 -1.54
CA SER A 55 -5.47 -0.42 -0.45
C SER A 55 -4.75 0.33 0.66
N VAL A 56 -3.79 1.18 0.31
CA VAL A 56 -2.89 1.82 1.27
C VAL A 56 -2.50 3.25 0.93
N GLY A 57 -2.71 3.67 -0.31
CA GLY A 57 -2.21 4.94 -0.79
C GLY A 57 -3.05 6.14 -0.33
N PRO A 58 -2.45 7.35 -0.28
CA PRO A 58 -3.24 8.56 -0.13
C PRO A 58 -4.03 8.86 -1.41
N PRO A 59 -5.16 9.56 -1.30
CA PRO A 59 -5.95 9.97 -2.48
C PRO A 59 -5.11 10.75 -3.50
N GLY A 60 -5.23 10.38 -4.78
CA GLY A 60 -4.50 11.01 -5.89
C GLY A 60 -3.15 10.35 -6.21
N VAL A 61 -2.67 9.42 -5.40
CA VAL A 61 -1.39 8.75 -5.64
C VAL A 61 -1.42 7.87 -6.90
N ALA A 62 -2.57 7.31 -7.27
CA ALA A 62 -2.70 6.48 -8.46
C ALA A 62 -2.33 7.21 -9.75
N GLN A 63 -2.78 8.46 -9.90
CA GLN A 63 -2.40 9.27 -11.04
C GLN A 63 -0.90 9.52 -11.06
N ARG A 64 -0.31 9.82 -9.91
CA ARG A 64 1.12 10.08 -9.80
C ARG A 64 1.97 8.85 -10.11
N ILE A 65 1.54 7.68 -9.66
CA ILE A 65 2.17 6.40 -10.00
C ILE A 65 2.17 6.17 -11.52
N ARG A 66 1.04 6.41 -12.20
CA ARG A 66 0.94 6.26 -13.67
C ARG A 66 1.89 7.21 -14.40
N GLU A 67 1.95 8.47 -13.98
CA GLU A 67 2.86 9.46 -14.55
C GLU A 67 4.33 8.99 -14.45
N LEU A 68 4.77 8.60 -13.27
CA LEU A 68 6.13 8.15 -13.04
C LEU A 68 6.44 6.83 -13.75
N SER A 69 5.52 5.87 -13.75
CA SER A 69 5.69 4.56 -14.38
C SER A 69 5.88 4.62 -15.89
N SER A 70 5.51 5.74 -16.54
CA SER A 70 5.78 5.97 -17.95
C SER A 70 7.23 6.41 -18.23
N MET A 71 7.98 6.78 -17.20
CA MET A 71 9.31 7.41 -17.33
C MET A 71 10.43 6.64 -16.64
N ILE A 72 10.13 5.97 -15.53
CA ILE A 72 11.13 5.33 -14.68
C ILE A 72 10.68 3.91 -14.24
N PRO A 73 11.62 3.02 -13.87
CA PRO A 73 11.31 1.68 -13.38
C PRO A 73 10.50 1.70 -12.08
N ARG A 74 9.77 0.60 -11.82
CA ARG A 74 8.89 0.44 -10.66
C ARG A 74 9.57 0.71 -9.31
N GLU A 75 10.79 0.24 -9.15
CA GLU A 75 11.58 0.42 -7.93
C GLU A 75 11.86 1.92 -7.67
N GLU A 76 12.17 2.68 -8.72
CA GLU A 76 12.35 4.13 -8.62
C GLU A 76 11.03 4.86 -8.39
N VAL A 77 9.92 4.38 -8.99
CA VAL A 77 8.57 4.90 -8.71
C VAL A 77 8.24 4.75 -7.23
N ALA A 78 8.49 3.58 -6.64
CA ALA A 78 8.21 3.33 -5.23
C ALA A 78 8.98 4.29 -4.31
N ILE A 79 10.26 4.49 -4.57
CA ILE A 79 11.12 5.42 -3.82
C ILE A 79 10.65 6.86 -3.99
N LYS A 80 10.32 7.28 -5.23
CA LYS A 80 9.87 8.64 -5.51
C LYS A 80 8.52 8.96 -4.87
N ILE A 81 7.59 8.02 -4.91
CA ILE A 81 6.29 8.16 -4.22
C ILE A 81 6.48 8.21 -2.70
N ALA A 82 7.37 7.38 -2.14
CA ALA A 82 7.68 7.44 -0.71
C ALA A 82 8.24 8.82 -0.31
N GLU A 83 9.15 9.38 -1.10
CA GLU A 83 9.68 10.73 -0.91
C GLU A 83 8.57 11.78 -0.90
N GLU A 84 7.72 11.78 -1.94
CA GLU A 84 6.64 12.75 -2.09
C GLU A 84 5.62 12.69 -0.94
N ILE A 85 5.31 11.50 -0.44
CA ILE A 85 4.43 11.32 0.72
C ILE A 85 5.13 11.79 2.01
N ALA A 86 6.38 11.41 2.21
CA ALA A 86 7.13 11.74 3.42
C ALA A 86 7.33 13.26 3.62
N VAL A 87 7.39 14.04 2.53
CA VAL A 87 7.43 15.50 2.56
C VAL A 87 6.05 16.15 2.52
N ALA A 88 5.01 15.41 2.85
CA ALA A 88 3.63 15.87 2.99
C ALA A 88 2.95 16.39 1.71
N ARG A 89 3.35 15.91 0.52
CA ARG A 89 2.66 16.25 -0.74
C ARG A 89 1.20 15.79 -0.78
N PHE A 90 0.84 14.75 -0.04
CA PHE A 90 -0.49 14.12 -0.02
C PHE A 90 -1.21 14.28 1.33
N SER A 91 -1.09 15.41 1.96
CA SER A 91 -1.89 15.79 3.15
C SER A 91 -1.66 14.97 4.43
N SER A 92 -0.58 14.18 4.53
CA SER A 92 -0.16 13.50 5.76
C SER A 92 1.07 14.19 6.35
N GLU A 93 1.19 14.23 7.66
CA GLU A 93 2.33 14.86 8.34
C GLU A 93 2.93 13.95 9.41
N GLY A 94 4.21 14.14 9.69
CA GLY A 94 4.92 13.52 10.79
C GLY A 94 4.99 11.99 10.70
N GLU A 95 4.71 11.31 11.81
CA GLU A 95 4.75 9.85 11.94
C GLU A 95 3.76 9.15 11.00
N SER A 96 2.58 9.73 10.79
CA SER A 96 1.57 9.24 9.87
C SER A 96 2.04 9.29 8.41
N ALA A 97 2.75 10.37 8.02
CA ALA A 97 3.32 10.48 6.68
C ALA A 97 4.41 9.45 6.42
N ALA A 98 5.28 9.19 7.41
CA ALA A 98 6.31 8.16 7.30
C ALA A 98 5.72 6.75 7.16
N GLU A 99 4.72 6.42 7.97
CA GLU A 99 4.00 5.14 7.85
C GLU A 99 3.30 5.01 6.50
N GLN A 100 2.59 6.05 6.06
CA GLN A 100 1.91 6.10 4.77
C GLN A 100 2.89 5.93 3.61
N ALA A 101 4.04 6.61 3.64
CA ALA A 101 5.09 6.51 2.64
C ALA A 101 5.62 5.07 2.51
N ILE A 102 5.94 4.44 3.64
CA ILE A 102 6.47 3.08 3.69
C ILE A 102 5.45 2.07 3.16
N ARG A 103 4.18 2.15 3.61
CA ARG A 103 3.12 1.24 3.15
C ARG A 103 2.84 1.39 1.66
N THR A 104 2.79 2.62 1.16
CA THR A 104 2.51 2.88 -0.26
C THR A 104 3.65 2.39 -1.15
N ALA A 105 4.90 2.64 -0.77
CA ALA A 105 6.06 2.16 -1.52
C ALA A 105 6.16 0.62 -1.52
N ALA A 106 5.93 -0.03 -0.38
CA ALA A 106 5.87 -1.49 -0.31
C ALA A 106 4.78 -2.05 -1.22
N ALA A 107 3.58 -1.43 -1.24
CA ALA A 107 2.49 -1.85 -2.11
C ALA A 107 2.81 -1.69 -3.61
N ILE A 108 3.59 -0.66 -4.00
CA ILE A 108 4.06 -0.51 -5.39
C ILE A 108 5.03 -1.63 -5.74
N LEU A 109 5.97 -1.95 -4.85
CA LEU A 109 6.98 -3.01 -5.07
C LEU A 109 6.33 -4.38 -5.21
N ASP A 110 5.31 -4.67 -4.43
CA ASP A 110 4.56 -5.93 -4.40
C ASP A 110 3.40 -5.94 -5.43
N GLU A 111 3.30 -4.92 -6.28
CA GLU A 111 2.20 -4.75 -7.26
C GLU A 111 0.80 -4.75 -6.62
N GLY A 112 0.70 -4.42 -5.35
CA GLY A 112 -0.54 -4.45 -4.57
C GLY A 112 -1.18 -5.83 -4.46
N ILE A 113 -0.41 -6.91 -4.70
CA ILE A 113 -0.93 -8.29 -4.73
C ILE A 113 -0.90 -8.90 -3.33
N THR A 114 0.12 -8.57 -2.53
CA THR A 114 0.31 -9.19 -1.22
C THR A 114 -0.38 -8.42 -0.10
N ALA A 115 -0.74 -9.13 0.95
CA ALA A 115 -1.22 -8.53 2.19
C ALA A 115 -0.11 -7.85 3.01
N ALA A 116 1.16 -7.98 2.60
CA ALA A 116 2.31 -7.48 3.33
C ALA A 116 2.26 -5.98 3.63
N PRO A 117 1.95 -5.08 2.67
CA PRO A 117 1.86 -3.65 2.94
C PRO A 117 0.72 -3.27 3.88
N LEU A 118 -0.37 -4.04 3.88
CA LEU A 118 -1.56 -3.81 4.70
C LEU A 118 -1.42 -4.44 6.08
N GLN A 119 -1.12 -5.74 6.11
CA GLN A 119 -1.16 -6.57 7.32
C GLN A 119 0.24 -6.91 7.85
N GLY A 120 1.28 -6.79 7.03
CA GLY A 120 2.66 -7.11 7.41
C GLY A 120 3.35 -6.02 8.22
N ILE A 121 2.96 -4.77 8.05
CA ILE A 121 3.42 -3.64 8.85
C ILE A 121 2.35 -3.37 9.92
N ASN A 122 2.67 -3.62 11.17
CA ASN A 122 1.75 -3.32 12.27
C ASN A 122 1.66 -1.80 12.49
N THR A 123 2.80 -1.16 12.70
CA THR A 123 2.89 0.30 12.87
C THR A 123 4.31 0.80 12.66
N VAL A 124 4.42 2.09 12.39
CA VAL A 124 5.68 2.84 12.35
C VAL A 124 5.66 3.88 13.45
N ARG A 125 6.74 4.00 14.22
CA ARG A 125 6.83 4.94 15.35
C ARG A 125 8.14 5.71 15.33
N VAL A 126 8.09 6.96 15.73
CA VAL A 126 9.27 7.78 16.03
C VAL A 126 9.62 7.63 17.50
N LYS A 127 10.82 7.14 17.79
CA LYS A 127 11.33 6.91 19.14
C LYS A 127 12.60 7.70 19.42
N ASN A 128 12.93 7.83 20.69
CA ASN A 128 14.14 8.52 21.12
C ASN A 128 15.29 7.53 21.36
N ASN A 129 16.47 7.85 20.87
CA ASN A 129 17.73 7.24 21.24
C ASN A 129 18.16 7.70 22.65
N PRO A 130 19.12 7.01 23.29
CA PRO A 130 19.68 7.44 24.57
C PRO A 130 20.28 8.86 24.57
N ASP A 131 20.83 9.29 23.43
CA ASP A 131 21.37 10.64 23.20
C ASP A 131 20.31 11.70 22.84
N LYS A 132 19.00 11.38 22.98
CA LYS A 132 17.84 12.21 22.66
C LYS A 132 17.61 12.49 21.16
N THR A 133 18.44 11.97 20.27
CA THR A 133 18.10 11.97 18.83
C THR A 133 16.91 11.05 18.60
N LYS A 134 16.20 11.24 17.47
CA LYS A 134 15.01 10.44 17.15
C LYS A 134 15.32 9.46 16.04
N TYR A 135 14.73 8.27 16.11
CA TYR A 135 14.84 7.24 15.07
C TYR A 135 13.47 6.67 14.69
N LEU A 136 13.40 6.06 13.52
CA LEU A 136 12.21 5.40 13.01
C LEU A 136 12.21 3.93 13.43
N ALA A 137 11.17 3.49 14.14
CA ALA A 137 10.97 2.11 14.54
C ALA A 137 9.85 1.48 13.69
N LEU A 138 10.16 0.41 12.98
CA LEU A 138 9.24 -0.35 12.14
C LEU A 138 8.85 -1.65 12.85
N TYR A 139 7.55 -1.86 13.04
CA TYR A 139 6.99 -3.04 13.68
C TYR A 139 6.30 -3.93 12.67
N PHE A 140 6.80 -5.14 12.54
CA PHE A 140 6.24 -6.15 11.65
C PHE A 140 5.19 -7.02 12.35
N ALA A 141 4.09 -7.28 11.64
CA ALA A 141 3.08 -8.25 12.03
C ALA A 141 3.43 -9.68 11.54
N GLY A 142 2.65 -10.67 12.03
CA GLY A 142 2.86 -12.07 11.71
C GLY A 142 2.95 -12.44 10.22
N PRO A 143 2.04 -11.96 9.36
CA PRO A 143 2.01 -12.36 7.95
C PRO A 143 3.32 -12.11 7.18
N ILE A 144 3.96 -10.96 7.34
CA ILE A 144 5.21 -10.65 6.63
C ILE A 144 6.39 -11.51 7.12
N ARG A 145 6.34 -11.99 8.36
CA ARG A 145 7.39 -12.84 8.94
C ARG A 145 7.39 -14.25 8.33
N SER A 146 6.25 -14.69 7.82
CA SER A 146 6.09 -15.97 7.14
C SER A 146 6.20 -15.89 5.61
N ALA A 147 6.05 -14.69 5.04
CA ALA A 147 6.11 -14.46 3.59
C ALA A 147 7.53 -14.54 2.99
N GLY A 148 8.57 -14.50 3.84
CA GLY A 148 9.97 -14.59 3.43
C GLY A 148 10.76 -13.29 3.64
N GLY A 149 12.10 -13.42 3.55
CA GLY A 149 13.03 -12.34 3.90
C GLY A 149 13.05 -11.17 2.90
N THR A 150 12.69 -11.39 1.65
CA THR A 150 12.80 -10.38 0.59
C THR A 150 11.85 -9.20 0.80
N GLU A 151 10.56 -9.46 1.04
CA GLU A 151 9.57 -8.39 1.30
C GLU A 151 9.91 -7.58 2.54
N MET A 152 10.29 -8.27 3.61
CA MET A 152 10.73 -7.61 4.84
C MET A 152 11.98 -6.77 4.61
N GLY A 153 12.97 -7.30 3.87
CA GLY A 153 14.19 -6.60 3.52
C GLY A 153 13.93 -5.34 2.69
N LEU A 154 13.11 -5.43 1.65
CA LEU A 154 12.71 -4.27 0.83
C LEU A 154 11.98 -3.22 1.65
N THR A 155 11.07 -3.64 2.53
CA THR A 155 10.36 -2.71 3.43
C THR A 155 11.32 -1.97 4.36
N VAL A 156 12.36 -2.65 4.88
CA VAL A 156 13.40 -2.01 5.71
C VAL A 156 14.22 -0.99 4.91
N VAL A 157 14.57 -1.30 3.66
CA VAL A 157 15.30 -0.37 2.77
C VAL A 157 14.47 0.89 2.52
N VAL A 158 13.19 0.72 2.18
CA VAL A 158 12.27 1.86 2.02
C VAL A 158 12.15 2.67 3.30
N ALA A 159 12.01 2.01 4.44
CA ALA A 159 11.90 2.68 5.74
C ALA A 159 13.16 3.46 6.11
N ASP A 160 14.36 2.93 5.80
CA ASP A 160 15.62 3.67 6.03
C ASP A 160 15.74 4.88 5.12
N TYR A 161 15.28 4.78 3.87
CA TYR A 161 15.22 5.91 2.95
C TYR A 161 14.25 7.01 3.46
N VAL A 162 13.04 6.64 3.84
CA VAL A 162 12.06 7.57 4.44
C VAL A 162 12.61 8.22 5.71
N ARG A 163 13.26 7.45 6.58
CA ARG A 163 13.94 7.97 7.78
C ARG A 163 14.91 9.10 7.46
N GLN A 164 15.72 8.94 6.40
CA GLN A 164 16.69 9.96 5.97
C GLN A 164 15.99 11.22 5.47
N ILE A 165 14.93 11.07 4.66
CA ILE A 165 14.14 12.20 4.14
C ILE A 165 13.52 13.03 5.26
N VAL A 166 12.94 12.37 6.27
CA VAL A 166 12.31 13.07 7.40
C VAL A 166 13.33 13.54 8.46
N GLY A 167 14.62 13.40 8.21
CA GLY A 167 15.69 13.93 9.07
C GLY A 167 15.85 13.21 10.40
N LEU A 168 15.48 11.92 10.47
CA LEU A 168 15.66 11.11 11.68
C LEU A 168 17.02 10.40 11.69
N ASP A 169 17.56 10.21 12.88
CA ASP A 169 18.82 9.50 13.10
C ASP A 169 18.64 7.97 13.05
N ARG A 170 19.72 7.25 13.00
CA ARG A 170 19.72 5.78 13.14
C ARG A 170 19.43 5.39 14.59
N TYR A 171 18.95 4.17 14.77
CA TYR A 171 18.88 3.57 16.11
C TYR A 171 20.29 3.42 16.69
N LYS A 172 20.45 3.83 17.94
CA LYS A 172 21.67 3.72 18.73
C LYS A 172 21.37 2.84 19.94
N GLY A 173 21.92 1.63 19.95
CA GLY A 173 21.80 0.73 21.11
C GLY A 173 22.44 1.35 22.35
N THR A 174 21.98 0.93 23.52
CA THR A 174 22.73 1.09 24.78
C THR A 174 23.72 -0.05 24.87
N ASP A 175 24.99 0.22 25.07
CA ASP A 175 26.00 -0.77 25.45
C ASP A 175 25.66 -1.38 26.80
#